data_dc9dedd28d3c74f934086eb59660f38c
#
_entry.id   dc9dedd28d3c74f934086eb59660f38c
#
_cell.length_a   1.000
_cell.length_b   1.000
_cell.length_c   1.000
_cell.angle_alpha   90.00
_cell.angle_beta   90.00
_cell.angle_gamma   90.00
#
_symmetry.space_group_name_H-M   'P 1'
#
loop_
_entity.id
_entity.type
_entity.pdbx_description
1 polymer ?
#
loop_
_entity_poly.entity_id
_entity_poly.type
_entity_poly.pdbx_seq_one_letter_code
_entity_poly.pdbx_strand_id
1 'polypeptide(L)'
;MIDLDPGRIAFSKVIETALVVKEVLNSMGVPSWCKTSGSTGLHIYVPLRARYSYEQSRQFSELVARLVHHQLPRTTSLERSPAKRLNKIYIDYLQNRPIQTICAPYSVRPKKGAMVSAPLHWSEVKPGLEIKNFHMGNMIERLKAEGDLFTGVLGTGIDLNQVLRQLYDRQ
;
A
#
# COMPACT_ATOMS: atom_id res chain seq x y z
N MET A 1 -1.93 -3.42 -6.25
CA MET A 1 -1.69 -3.16 -4.81
C MET A 1 -0.18 -3.10 -4.58
N ILE A 2 0.27 -2.25 -3.65
CA ILE A 2 1.67 -2.06 -3.24
C ILE A 2 1.74 -2.34 -1.74
N ASP A 3 2.57 -3.30 -1.34
CA ASP A 3 2.78 -3.68 0.06
C ASP A 3 4.13 -3.14 0.54
N LEU A 4 4.11 -2.40 1.64
CA LEU A 4 5.30 -1.84 2.27
C LEU A 4 5.69 -2.67 3.49
N ASP A 5 6.62 -3.60 3.31
CA ASP A 5 7.13 -4.50 4.36
C ASP A 5 8.42 -3.95 4.98
N PRO A 6 8.37 -3.46 6.23
CA PRO A 6 9.50 -2.76 6.84
C PRO A 6 10.64 -3.66 7.33
N GLY A 7 10.40 -4.96 7.48
CA GLY A 7 11.38 -5.78 8.20
C GLY A 7 11.62 -5.25 9.63
N ARG A 8 12.81 -4.71 9.88
CA ARG A 8 13.20 -4.15 11.20
C ARG A 8 13.36 -2.63 11.23
N ILE A 9 13.08 -1.94 10.12
CA ILE A 9 13.19 -0.47 10.06
C ILE A 9 12.04 0.20 10.84
N ALA A 10 12.29 1.41 11.35
CA ALA A 10 11.28 2.16 12.10
C ALA A 10 10.01 2.44 11.27
N PHE A 11 8.84 2.33 11.88
CA PHE A 11 7.54 2.53 11.21
C PHE A 11 7.37 3.96 10.63
N SER A 12 8.05 4.95 11.21
CA SER A 12 8.11 6.32 10.64
C SER A 12 8.63 6.34 9.19
N LYS A 13 9.55 5.42 8.86
CA LYS A 13 10.06 5.26 7.48
C LYS A 13 9.04 4.60 6.55
N VAL A 14 8.16 3.75 7.08
CA VAL A 14 7.02 3.19 6.32
C VAL A 14 6.04 4.30 5.97
N ILE A 15 5.73 5.19 6.92
CA ILE A 15 4.88 6.36 6.71
C ILE A 15 5.47 7.26 5.61
N GLU A 16 6.76 7.62 5.73
CA GLU A 16 7.48 8.41 4.72
C GLU A 16 7.37 7.76 3.32
N THR A 17 7.65 6.46 3.24
CA THR A 17 7.56 5.71 1.98
C THR A 17 6.13 5.69 1.43
N ALA A 18 5.12 5.50 2.28
CA ALA A 18 3.71 5.51 1.85
C ALA A 18 3.28 6.87 1.29
N LEU A 19 3.76 7.97 1.87
CA LEU A 19 3.50 9.32 1.36
C LEU A 19 4.16 9.53 -0.02
N VAL A 20 5.38 9.06 -0.21
CA VAL A 20 6.05 9.11 -1.54
C VAL A 20 5.29 8.24 -2.56
N VAL A 21 4.80 7.04 -2.19
CA VAL A 21 3.92 6.24 -3.06
C VAL A 21 2.68 7.04 -3.47
N LYS A 22 2.04 7.72 -2.50
CA LYS A 22 0.88 8.58 -2.76
C LYS A 22 1.21 9.71 -3.74
N GLU A 23 2.33 10.39 -3.54
CA GLU A 23 2.78 11.49 -4.41
C GLU A 23 3.05 11.00 -5.84
N VAL A 24 3.73 9.86 -5.99
CA VAL A 24 3.97 9.22 -7.30
C VAL A 24 2.65 8.88 -7.98
N LEU A 25 1.69 8.27 -7.27
CA LEU A 25 0.38 7.95 -7.84
C LEU A 25 -0.41 9.22 -8.20
N ASN A 26 -0.41 10.23 -7.33
CA ASN A 26 -1.09 11.51 -7.58
C ASN A 26 -0.51 12.25 -8.80
N SER A 27 0.82 12.22 -9.00
CA SER A 27 1.45 12.82 -10.17
C SER A 27 1.01 12.19 -11.50
N MET A 28 0.55 10.94 -11.44
CA MET A 28 -0.02 10.21 -12.56
C MET A 28 -1.56 10.33 -12.66
N GLY A 29 -2.19 11.11 -11.78
CA GLY A 29 -3.66 11.20 -11.70
C GLY A 29 -4.34 9.92 -11.22
N VAL A 30 -3.61 9.07 -10.49
CA VAL A 30 -4.08 7.75 -10.04
C VAL A 30 -4.58 7.83 -8.60
N PRO A 31 -5.89 7.62 -8.34
CA PRO A 31 -6.42 7.56 -6.99
C PRO A 31 -5.93 6.32 -6.26
N SER A 32 -5.73 6.45 -4.95
CA SER A 32 -5.24 5.36 -4.12
C SER A 32 -5.84 5.36 -2.73
N TRP A 33 -5.90 4.17 -2.12
CA TRP A 33 -6.42 3.93 -0.77
C TRP A 33 -5.36 3.21 0.06
N CYS A 34 -5.22 3.65 1.28
CA CYS A 34 -4.26 3.09 2.22
C CYS A 34 -4.96 2.31 3.33
N LYS A 35 -4.34 1.23 3.79
CA LYS A 35 -4.72 0.54 5.02
C LYS A 35 -3.50 0.03 5.77
N THR A 36 -3.65 -0.20 7.07
CA THR A 36 -2.64 -0.95 7.81
C THR A 36 -2.61 -2.41 7.35
N SER A 37 -1.46 -3.06 7.45
CA SER A 37 -1.39 -4.51 7.25
C SER A 37 -2.01 -5.30 8.42
N GLY A 38 -2.31 -4.63 9.53
CA GLY A 38 -2.64 -5.24 10.81
C GLY A 38 -1.45 -5.99 11.43
N SER A 39 -0.24 -5.68 10.97
CA SER A 39 1.02 -6.26 11.46
C SER A 39 2.08 -5.17 11.60
N THR A 40 2.91 -4.94 10.60
CA THR A 40 4.08 -4.05 10.67
C THR A 40 4.11 -3.01 9.56
N GLY A 41 3.36 -3.18 8.49
CA GLY A 41 3.44 -2.36 7.27
C GLY A 41 2.14 -1.68 6.89
N LEU A 42 2.16 -1.04 5.73
CA LEU A 42 1.02 -0.40 5.08
C LEU A 42 0.81 -1.00 3.68
N HIS A 43 -0.45 -1.13 3.30
CA HIS A 43 -0.85 -1.57 1.96
C HIS A 43 -1.54 -0.44 1.23
N ILE A 44 -1.15 -0.18 -0.01
CA ILE A 44 -1.73 0.86 -0.85
C ILE A 44 -2.39 0.20 -2.06
N TYR A 45 -3.64 0.55 -2.29
CA TYR A 45 -4.45 -0.02 -3.35
C TYR A 45 -4.79 1.02 -4.40
N VAL A 46 -4.79 0.55 -5.65
CA VAL A 46 -5.26 1.30 -6.82
C VAL A 46 -6.42 0.51 -7.44
N PRO A 47 -7.57 1.13 -7.72
CA PRO A 47 -8.73 0.44 -8.26
C PRO A 47 -8.50 0.11 -9.74
N LEU A 48 -8.55 -1.17 -10.08
CA LEU A 48 -8.38 -1.68 -11.44
C LEU A 48 -9.66 -2.28 -12.02
N ARG A 49 -10.72 -2.43 -11.20
CA ARG A 49 -12.03 -3.00 -11.59
C ARG A 49 -11.94 -4.37 -12.28
N ALA A 50 -10.94 -5.18 -11.90
CA ALA A 50 -10.70 -6.50 -12.51
C ALA A 50 -10.61 -6.50 -14.07
N ARG A 51 -10.20 -5.36 -14.67
CA ARG A 51 -10.07 -5.23 -16.14
C ARG A 51 -8.73 -5.69 -16.67
N TYR A 52 -7.76 -5.88 -15.80
CA TYR A 52 -6.36 -6.16 -16.14
C TYR A 52 -5.91 -7.50 -15.59
N SER A 53 -5.03 -8.15 -16.33
CA SER A 53 -4.41 -9.39 -15.86
C SER A 53 -3.52 -9.15 -14.63
N TYR A 54 -3.19 -10.23 -13.93
CA TYR A 54 -2.20 -10.18 -12.85
C TYR A 54 -0.86 -9.61 -13.32
N GLU A 55 -0.45 -9.97 -14.55
CA GLU A 55 0.81 -9.49 -15.11
C GLU A 55 0.79 -7.97 -15.35
N GLN A 56 -0.28 -7.42 -15.94
CA GLN A 56 -0.43 -5.98 -16.12
C GLN A 56 -0.47 -5.24 -14.79
N SER A 57 -1.18 -5.79 -13.79
CA SER A 57 -1.24 -5.23 -12.45
C SER A 57 0.13 -5.24 -11.77
N ARG A 58 0.90 -6.32 -11.95
CA ARG A 58 2.27 -6.45 -11.45
C ARG A 58 3.20 -5.44 -12.10
N GLN A 59 3.16 -5.32 -13.44
CA GLN A 59 4.01 -4.39 -14.18
C GLN A 59 3.76 -2.94 -13.77
N PHE A 60 2.50 -2.54 -13.62
CA PHE A 60 2.16 -1.21 -13.12
C PHE A 60 2.67 -0.99 -11.68
N SER A 61 2.47 -1.97 -10.80
CA SER A 61 2.96 -1.87 -9.43
C SER A 61 4.48 -1.85 -9.36
N GLU A 62 5.18 -2.57 -10.24
CA GLU A 62 6.63 -2.54 -10.36
C GLU A 62 7.13 -1.16 -10.83
N LEU A 63 6.47 -0.54 -11.80
CA LEU A 63 6.80 0.80 -12.25
C LEU A 63 6.73 1.80 -11.08
N VAL A 64 5.61 1.80 -10.34
CA VAL A 64 5.46 2.65 -9.16
C VAL A 64 6.55 2.36 -8.11
N ALA A 65 6.82 1.08 -7.83
CA ALA A 65 7.85 0.68 -6.87
C ALA A 65 9.24 1.16 -7.27
N ARG A 66 9.59 1.13 -8.57
CA ARG A 66 10.86 1.64 -9.10
C ARG A 66 10.97 3.17 -8.96
N LEU A 67 9.90 3.91 -9.28
CA LEU A 67 9.85 5.37 -9.11
C LEU A 67 10.04 5.78 -7.64
N VAL A 68 9.37 5.09 -6.73
CA VAL A 68 9.52 5.31 -5.28
C VAL A 68 10.94 4.95 -4.81
N HIS A 69 11.45 3.82 -5.26
CA HIS A 69 12.82 3.40 -4.92
C HIS A 69 13.87 4.38 -5.40
N HIS A 70 13.69 4.96 -6.58
CA HIS A 70 14.58 6.00 -7.11
C HIS A 70 14.63 7.25 -6.21
N GLN A 71 13.48 7.63 -5.61
CA GLN A 71 13.42 8.76 -4.68
C GLN A 71 13.96 8.41 -3.28
N LEU A 72 13.80 7.16 -2.84
CA LEU A 72 14.17 6.70 -1.50
C LEU A 72 15.14 5.49 -1.52
N PRO A 73 16.28 5.54 -2.24
CA PRO A 73 17.15 4.38 -2.44
C PRO A 73 17.83 3.90 -1.16
N ARG A 74 17.98 4.79 -0.16
CA ARG A 74 18.58 4.43 1.13
C ARG A 74 17.61 3.74 2.08
N THR A 75 16.31 3.98 1.92
CA THR A 75 15.26 3.51 2.83
C THR A 75 14.52 2.29 2.29
N THR A 76 14.41 2.17 0.97
CA THR A 76 13.61 1.15 0.30
C THR A 76 14.46 0.11 -0.41
N SER A 77 13.86 -1.03 -0.74
CA SER A 77 14.47 -2.11 -1.52
C SER A 77 13.41 -2.78 -2.40
N LEU A 78 13.83 -3.24 -3.57
CA LEU A 78 13.04 -4.09 -4.46
C LEU A 78 13.48 -5.57 -4.38
N GLU A 79 14.43 -5.86 -3.48
CA GLU A 79 15.00 -7.19 -3.31
C GLU A 79 14.03 -8.12 -2.56
N ARG A 80 13.66 -9.23 -3.21
CA ARG A 80 12.72 -10.20 -2.64
C ARG A 80 13.29 -10.94 -1.44
N SER A 81 14.58 -11.24 -1.44
CA SER A 81 15.23 -11.99 -0.36
C SER A 81 15.38 -11.13 0.91
N PRO A 82 14.75 -11.48 2.04
CA PRO A 82 14.89 -10.72 3.28
C PRO A 82 16.34 -10.51 3.73
N ALA A 83 17.21 -11.52 3.53
CA ALA A 83 18.61 -11.44 3.92
C ALA A 83 19.41 -10.38 3.13
N LYS A 84 18.95 -10.04 1.92
CA LYS A 84 19.60 -9.05 1.04
C LYS A 84 19.02 -7.65 1.16
N ARG A 85 17.94 -7.46 1.91
CA ARG A 85 17.24 -6.15 2.03
C ARG A 85 17.97 -5.13 2.89
N LEU A 86 18.98 -5.53 3.67
CA LEU A 86 19.83 -4.64 4.48
C LEU A 86 19.02 -3.68 5.40
N ASN A 87 18.00 -4.21 6.07
CA ASN A 87 17.08 -3.44 6.93
C ASN A 87 16.33 -2.29 6.20
N LYS A 88 16.03 -2.45 4.92
CA LYS A 88 15.22 -1.53 4.13
C LYS A 88 13.79 -2.01 4.03
N ILE A 89 12.88 -1.07 3.74
CA ILE A 89 11.48 -1.38 3.42
C ILE A 89 11.43 -2.08 2.08
N TYR A 90 10.89 -3.27 2.06
CA TYR A 90 10.60 -3.95 0.80
C TYR A 90 9.31 -3.42 0.22
N ILE A 91 9.40 -2.87 -0.99
CA ILE A 91 8.21 -2.48 -1.76
C ILE A 91 7.77 -3.70 -2.56
N ASP A 92 6.83 -4.47 -2.00
CA ASP A 92 6.36 -5.71 -2.61
C ASP A 92 5.28 -5.45 -3.65
N TYR A 93 5.69 -5.38 -4.90
CA TYR A 93 4.81 -5.36 -6.07
C TYR A 93 4.44 -6.78 -6.55
N LEU A 94 5.12 -7.80 -6.06
CA LEU A 94 4.93 -9.20 -6.44
C LEU A 94 3.68 -9.82 -5.82
N GLN A 95 3.03 -9.13 -4.88
CA GLN A 95 1.71 -9.50 -4.39
C GLN A 95 0.63 -9.51 -5.49
N ASN A 96 0.86 -8.82 -6.61
CA ASN A 96 -0.02 -8.82 -7.77
C ASN A 96 0.23 -10.03 -8.69
N ARG A 97 0.29 -11.24 -8.14
CA ARG A 97 0.42 -12.50 -8.88
C ARG A 97 -0.65 -13.50 -8.48
N PRO A 98 -0.93 -14.50 -9.32
CA PRO A 98 -1.77 -15.63 -8.91
C PRO A 98 -1.25 -16.29 -7.63
N ILE A 99 -2.17 -16.84 -6.84
CA ILE A 99 -1.88 -17.64 -5.63
C ILE A 99 -1.26 -16.82 -4.48
N GLN A 100 -1.15 -15.49 -4.58
CA GLN A 100 -0.77 -14.66 -3.46
C GLN A 100 -1.96 -14.43 -2.54
N THR A 101 -1.71 -14.46 -1.23
CA THR A 101 -2.72 -14.16 -0.22
C THR A 101 -2.44 -12.81 0.41
N ILE A 102 -3.50 -12.05 0.66
CA ILE A 102 -3.42 -10.77 1.33
C ILE A 102 -4.52 -10.64 2.37
N CYS A 103 -4.21 -9.96 3.47
CA CYS A 103 -5.18 -9.67 4.48
C CYS A 103 -6.24 -8.69 3.94
N ALA A 104 -7.51 -9.10 3.96
CA ALA A 104 -8.61 -8.25 3.56
C ALA A 104 -8.75 -7.03 4.49
N PRO A 105 -9.37 -5.93 4.02
CA PRO A 105 -9.77 -4.82 4.90
C PRO A 105 -10.59 -5.34 6.08
N TYR A 106 -10.42 -4.72 7.23
CA TYR A 106 -11.11 -5.04 8.49
C TYR A 106 -10.84 -6.43 9.09
N SER A 107 -9.95 -7.23 8.48
CA SER A 107 -9.57 -8.53 9.05
C SER A 107 -8.70 -8.37 10.29
N VAL A 108 -9.05 -9.12 11.33
CA VAL A 108 -8.24 -9.26 12.54
C VAL A 108 -7.03 -10.15 12.26
N ARG A 109 -5.87 -9.75 12.71
CA ARG A 109 -4.63 -10.54 12.57
C ARG A 109 -4.41 -11.39 13.83
N PRO A 110 -3.98 -12.66 13.66
CA PRO A 110 -3.69 -13.55 14.78
C PRO A 110 -2.34 -13.19 15.43
N LYS A 111 -2.27 -11.98 15.98
CA LYS A 111 -1.09 -11.43 16.66
C LYS A 111 -1.50 -10.78 17.98
N LYS A 112 -0.53 -10.63 18.90
CA LYS A 112 -0.76 -9.94 20.17
C LYS A 112 -1.40 -8.57 19.92
N GLY A 113 -2.48 -8.28 20.65
CA GLY A 113 -3.27 -7.06 20.49
C GLY A 113 -4.42 -7.17 19.50
N ALA A 114 -4.62 -8.32 18.83
CA ALA A 114 -5.71 -8.54 17.86
C ALA A 114 -5.85 -7.36 16.88
N MET A 115 -4.71 -6.91 16.31
CA MET A 115 -4.66 -5.78 15.40
C MET A 115 -5.45 -6.06 14.13
N VAL A 116 -6.02 -4.99 13.59
CA VAL A 116 -6.88 -5.05 12.39
C VAL A 116 -6.15 -4.47 11.19
N SER A 117 -6.38 -5.06 10.02
CA SER A 117 -6.01 -4.49 8.74
C SER A 117 -6.95 -3.34 8.41
N ALA A 118 -6.74 -2.18 9.03
CA ALA A 118 -7.66 -1.05 9.06
C ALA A 118 -7.44 -0.10 7.89
N PRO A 119 -8.49 0.19 7.09
CA PRO A 119 -8.48 1.30 6.15
C PRO A 119 -8.24 2.65 6.85
N LEU A 120 -7.52 3.52 6.17
CA LEU A 120 -7.09 4.81 6.66
C LEU A 120 -7.50 5.93 5.68
N HIS A 121 -7.90 7.08 6.23
CA HIS A 121 -7.78 8.32 5.48
C HIS A 121 -6.31 8.64 5.22
N TRP A 122 -5.98 9.18 4.07
CA TRP A 122 -4.61 9.62 3.81
C TRP A 122 -4.11 10.71 4.79
N SER A 123 -5.01 11.46 5.40
CA SER A 123 -4.70 12.44 6.45
C SER A 123 -4.22 11.82 7.76
N GLU A 124 -4.50 10.52 7.97
CA GLU A 124 -4.03 9.76 9.13
C GLU A 124 -2.61 9.20 8.91
N VAL A 125 -2.17 9.08 7.65
CA VAL A 125 -0.83 8.60 7.30
C VAL A 125 0.17 9.73 7.51
N LYS A 126 0.56 9.94 8.76
CA LYS A 126 1.44 11.03 9.21
C LYS A 126 2.27 10.59 10.42
N PRO A 127 3.31 11.34 10.81
CA PRO A 127 4.05 11.07 12.05
C PRO A 127 3.11 10.90 13.25
N GLY A 128 3.35 9.86 14.05
CA GLY A 128 2.48 9.49 15.17
C GLY A 128 1.43 8.43 14.84
N LEU A 129 1.25 8.03 13.57
CA LEU A 129 0.44 6.86 13.24
C LEU A 129 1.07 5.60 13.87
N GLU A 130 0.27 4.82 14.58
CA GLU A 130 0.68 3.54 15.17
C GLU A 130 -0.33 2.45 14.82
N ILE A 131 0.15 1.34 14.27
CA ILE A 131 -0.72 0.21 13.87
C ILE A 131 -1.47 -0.38 15.08
N LYS A 132 -0.85 -0.38 16.27
CA LYS A 132 -1.48 -0.89 17.51
C LYS A 132 -2.76 -0.16 17.89
N ASN A 133 -3.00 1.06 17.39
CA ASN A 133 -4.21 1.82 17.64
C ASN A 133 -5.43 1.29 16.88
N PHE A 134 -5.23 0.34 15.94
CA PHE A 134 -6.29 -0.29 15.16
C PHE A 134 -6.41 -1.75 15.55
N HIS A 135 -7.33 -2.06 16.44
CA HIS A 135 -7.50 -3.40 17.00
C HIS A 135 -8.99 -3.78 17.07
N MET A 136 -9.26 -5.06 17.28
CA MET A 136 -10.61 -5.61 17.29
C MET A 136 -11.55 -4.87 18.26
N GLY A 137 -11.04 -4.38 19.39
CA GLY A 137 -11.83 -3.72 20.42
C GLY A 137 -12.36 -2.33 20.03
N ASN A 138 -11.79 -1.66 19.01
CA ASN A 138 -12.23 -0.32 18.61
C ASN A 138 -12.67 -0.21 17.14
N MET A 139 -12.52 -1.26 16.35
CA MET A 139 -12.78 -1.19 14.91
C MET A 139 -14.26 -0.99 14.59
N ILE A 140 -15.17 -1.56 15.38
CA ILE A 140 -16.62 -1.38 15.18
C ILE A 140 -17.02 0.08 15.39
N GLU A 141 -16.52 0.71 16.45
CA GLU A 141 -16.78 2.13 16.74
C GLU A 141 -16.24 3.02 15.61
N ARG A 142 -14.99 2.74 15.14
CA ARG A 142 -14.41 3.44 14.01
C ARG A 142 -15.25 3.28 12.75
N LEU A 143 -15.71 2.07 12.43
CA LEU A 143 -16.52 1.83 11.24
C LEU A 143 -17.87 2.56 11.31
N LYS A 144 -18.47 2.68 12.50
CA LYS A 144 -19.69 3.47 12.70
C LYS A 144 -19.45 4.98 12.50
N ALA A 145 -18.30 5.48 12.95
CA ALA A 145 -17.96 6.90 12.87
C ALA A 145 -17.53 7.35 11.45
N GLU A 146 -16.68 6.56 10.80
CA GLU A 146 -16.02 6.92 9.54
C GLU A 146 -16.64 6.26 8.30
N GLY A 147 -17.52 5.28 8.50
CA GLY A 147 -18.00 4.43 7.41
C GLY A 147 -16.92 3.51 6.86
N ASP A 148 -17.20 2.86 5.72
CA ASP A 148 -16.22 2.02 5.04
C ASP A 148 -15.30 2.86 4.14
N LEU A 149 -14.12 3.18 4.64
CA LEU A 149 -13.10 3.95 3.94
C LEU A 149 -12.49 3.24 2.71
N PHE A 150 -12.84 1.99 2.48
CA PHE A 150 -12.23 1.18 1.42
C PHE A 150 -13.14 0.95 0.20
N THR A 151 -14.39 1.40 0.25
CA THR A 151 -15.38 1.24 -0.84
C THR A 151 -14.87 1.78 -2.17
N GLY A 152 -14.11 2.87 -2.16
CA GLY A 152 -13.58 3.48 -3.39
C GLY A 152 -12.64 2.56 -4.18
N VAL A 153 -12.01 1.56 -3.55
CA VAL A 153 -11.19 0.55 -4.26
C VAL A 153 -12.02 -0.30 -5.22
N LEU A 154 -13.32 -0.46 -4.93
CA LEU A 154 -14.28 -1.20 -5.76
C LEU A 154 -14.95 -0.30 -6.82
N GLY A 155 -14.56 0.95 -6.92
CA GLY A 155 -15.11 1.96 -7.83
C GLY A 155 -14.80 1.71 -9.31
N THR A 156 -14.92 2.77 -10.12
CA THR A 156 -14.83 2.70 -11.60
C THR A 156 -13.49 2.18 -12.13
N GLY A 157 -12.45 2.22 -11.32
CA GLY A 157 -11.09 1.84 -11.70
C GLY A 157 -10.42 2.90 -12.60
N ILE A 158 -9.12 2.75 -12.77
CA ILE A 158 -8.31 3.58 -13.66
C ILE A 158 -8.15 2.91 -15.03
N ASP A 159 -7.81 3.71 -16.03
CA ASP A 159 -7.33 3.20 -17.32
C ASP A 159 -5.78 3.19 -17.31
N LEU A 160 -5.19 2.00 -17.18
CA LEU A 160 -3.74 1.83 -17.18
C LEU A 160 -3.07 2.29 -18.46
N ASN A 161 -3.74 2.11 -19.61
CA ASN A 161 -3.18 2.52 -20.89
C ASN A 161 -3.10 4.06 -20.98
N GLN A 162 -4.14 4.74 -20.51
CA GLN A 162 -4.14 6.20 -20.43
C GLN A 162 -3.04 6.72 -19.48
N VAL A 163 -2.93 6.13 -18.30
CA VAL A 163 -1.90 6.49 -17.31
C VAL A 163 -0.49 6.31 -17.88
N LEU A 164 -0.23 5.18 -18.55
CA LEU A 164 1.08 4.90 -19.15
C LEU A 164 1.40 5.86 -20.30
N ARG A 165 0.45 6.18 -21.18
CA ARG A 165 0.63 7.18 -22.26
C ARG A 165 1.02 8.54 -21.68
N GLN A 166 0.30 9.02 -20.67
CA GLN A 166 0.62 10.30 -20.00
C GLN A 166 2.01 10.36 -19.40
N LEU A 167 2.56 9.21 -18.98
CA LEU A 167 3.94 9.15 -18.49
C LEU A 167 4.97 9.25 -19.63
N TYR A 168 4.69 8.64 -20.79
CA TYR A 168 5.55 8.76 -21.97
C TYR A 168 5.57 10.17 -22.55
N ASP A 169 4.42 10.85 -22.57
CA ASP A 169 4.29 12.20 -23.12
C ASP A 169 4.96 13.29 -22.26
N ARG A 170 5.38 12.95 -21.04
CA ARG A 170 6.05 13.88 -20.10
C ARG A 170 7.58 13.73 -20.06
N GLN A 171 8.13 12.78 -20.82
CA GLN A 171 9.57 12.56 -20.96
C GLN A 171 10.12 13.29 -22.19
#